data_37051ac214092d8f71623334ca99e1f7
#
_entry.id   37051ac214092d8f71623334ca99e1f7
#
_cell.length_a   1.000
_cell.length_b   1.000
_cell.length_c   1.000
_cell.angle_alpha   90.00
_cell.angle_beta   90.00
_cell.angle_gamma   90.00
#
_symmetry.space_group_name_H-M   'P 1'
#
loop_
_entity.id
_entity.type
_entity.pdbx_description
1 polymer ?
#
loop_
_entity_poly.entity_id
_entity_poly.type
_entity_poly.pdbx_seq_one_letter_code
_entity_poly.pdbx_strand_id
1 'polypeptide(L)'
;GLVPFTGIDDGSLVTAMEKPALITSKGVGFRRVKHEVFIVALGRVAKGNPAQAAEILSSNTLLLNKKQEAQGWAQIALQASMKLAPEAVDYWRKAGNAPLSLEGHQWKIRAALRAGDWKLVKQGVEAMPPALRDDAAWTYWLARALREEGKRDEANVLMQSIASQTNFYGQLALEELGQKITIPPRATPV
;
A
#
# COMPACT_ATOMS: atom_id res chain seq x y z
N GLY A 1 -6.94 -23.05 16.36
CA GLY A 1 -5.79 -23.56 15.67
C GLY A 1 -6.02 -23.59 14.18
N LEU A 2 -5.10 -23.05 13.46
CA LEU A 2 -5.07 -23.15 12.00
C LEU A 2 -5.00 -24.63 11.65
N VAL A 3 -6.09 -25.18 11.12
CA VAL A 3 -6.04 -26.52 10.55
C VAL A 3 -5.02 -26.44 9.40
N PRO A 4 -3.95 -27.21 9.46
CA PRO A 4 -3.02 -27.23 8.36
C PRO A 4 -3.75 -27.65 7.09
N PHE A 5 -3.64 -26.88 6.04
CA PHE A 5 -4.16 -27.23 4.72
C PHE A 5 -3.29 -28.32 4.08
N THR A 6 -3.02 -29.36 4.85
CA THR A 6 -2.27 -30.53 4.38
C THR A 6 -3.14 -31.26 3.36
N GLY A 7 -2.72 -31.30 2.12
CA GLY A 7 -3.39 -31.96 1.04
C GLY A 7 -4.01 -31.06 -0.04
N ILE A 8 -3.92 -29.73 0.13
CA ILE A 8 -4.29 -28.79 -0.93
C ILE A 8 -3.00 -28.24 -1.51
N ASP A 9 -2.65 -28.65 -2.72
CA ASP A 9 -1.53 -28.09 -3.44
C ASP A 9 -1.89 -26.74 -4.08
N ASP A 10 -0.89 -25.96 -4.44
CA ASP A 10 -1.09 -24.63 -5.05
C ASP A 10 -1.82 -24.74 -6.40
N GLY A 11 -1.62 -25.81 -7.14
CA GLY A 11 -2.32 -26.07 -8.40
C GLY A 11 -3.81 -26.29 -8.23
N SER A 12 -4.21 -27.05 -7.21
CA SER A 12 -5.63 -27.27 -6.88
C SER A 12 -6.33 -25.98 -6.44
N LEU A 13 -5.66 -25.13 -5.68
CA LEU A 13 -6.18 -23.83 -5.26
C LEU A 13 -6.36 -22.89 -6.45
N VAL A 14 -5.38 -22.80 -7.32
CA VAL A 14 -5.45 -21.98 -8.54
C VAL A 14 -6.58 -22.49 -9.45
N THR A 15 -6.71 -23.80 -9.65
CA THR A 15 -7.78 -24.38 -10.45
C THR A 15 -9.15 -24.09 -9.85
N ALA A 16 -9.30 -24.20 -8.53
CA ALA A 16 -10.54 -23.88 -7.84
C ALA A 16 -10.89 -22.38 -7.95
N MET A 17 -9.90 -21.52 -7.99
CA MET A 17 -10.08 -20.06 -8.16
C MET A 17 -10.48 -19.70 -9.59
N GLU A 18 -9.93 -20.39 -10.59
CA GLU A 18 -10.26 -20.19 -12.00
C GLU A 18 -11.65 -20.72 -12.36
N LYS A 19 -12.20 -21.62 -11.57
CA LYS A 19 -13.54 -22.21 -11.78
C LYS A 19 -14.47 -21.89 -10.62
N PRO A 20 -15.04 -20.67 -10.55
CA PRO A 20 -15.86 -20.23 -9.42
C PRO A 20 -17.09 -21.13 -9.15
N ALA A 21 -17.61 -21.82 -10.16
CA ALA A 21 -18.71 -22.76 -10.01
C ALA A 21 -18.38 -23.93 -9.06
N LEU A 22 -17.12 -24.33 -8.94
CA LEU A 22 -16.69 -25.35 -7.99
C LEU A 22 -16.65 -24.84 -6.54
N ILE A 23 -16.53 -23.53 -6.34
CA ILE A 23 -16.50 -22.89 -5.04
C ILE A 23 -17.92 -22.72 -4.48
N THR A 24 -18.92 -22.51 -5.33
CA THR A 24 -20.30 -22.22 -4.94
C THR A 24 -21.11 -23.46 -4.55
N SER A 25 -20.68 -24.67 -4.92
CA SER A 25 -21.47 -25.90 -4.79
C SER A 25 -21.44 -26.57 -3.40
N LYS A 26 -20.66 -26.06 -2.44
CA LYS A 26 -20.51 -26.69 -1.14
C LYS A 26 -20.75 -25.72 0.02
N GLY A 27 -21.97 -25.66 0.49
CA GLY A 27 -22.52 -25.13 1.75
C GLY A 27 -21.84 -24.01 2.54
N VAL A 28 -22.65 -23.28 3.30
CA VAL A 28 -22.33 -22.00 4.00
C VAL A 28 -21.19 -22.10 5.03
N GLY A 29 -20.99 -23.25 5.70
CA GLY A 29 -19.89 -23.45 6.66
C GLY A 29 -18.50 -23.50 5.99
N PHE A 30 -18.46 -23.84 4.74
CA PHE A 30 -17.26 -23.88 3.92
C PHE A 30 -16.85 -22.51 3.39
N ARG A 31 -17.76 -21.53 3.39
CA ARG A 31 -17.52 -20.20 2.78
C ARG A 31 -16.46 -19.41 3.52
N ARG A 32 -16.45 -19.41 4.85
CA ARG A 32 -15.53 -18.58 5.62
C ARG A 32 -14.07 -19.03 5.47
N VAL A 33 -13.83 -20.31 5.62
CA VAL A 33 -12.50 -20.92 5.45
C VAL A 33 -12.03 -20.75 4.00
N LYS A 34 -12.95 -20.86 3.05
CA LYS A 34 -12.63 -20.66 1.63
C LYS A 34 -12.27 -19.22 1.27
N HIS A 35 -12.87 -18.22 1.90
CA HIS A 35 -12.55 -16.84 1.64
C HIS A 35 -11.11 -16.50 2.08
N GLU A 36 -10.69 -16.96 3.24
CA GLU A 36 -9.33 -16.79 3.73
C GLU A 36 -8.31 -17.50 2.83
N VAL A 37 -8.60 -18.73 2.45
CA VAL A 37 -7.78 -19.51 1.50
C VAL A 37 -7.73 -18.83 0.14
N PHE A 38 -8.85 -18.31 -0.32
CA PHE A 38 -8.93 -17.59 -1.58
C PHE A 38 -7.99 -16.35 -1.58
N ILE A 39 -8.02 -15.55 -0.53
CA ILE A 39 -7.17 -14.36 -0.41
C ILE A 39 -5.68 -14.74 -0.35
N VAL A 40 -5.33 -15.77 0.41
CA VAL A 40 -3.96 -16.29 0.47
C VAL A 40 -3.49 -16.77 -0.89
N ALA A 41 -4.35 -17.52 -1.58
CA ALA A 41 -4.04 -18.02 -2.91
C ALA A 41 -3.91 -16.90 -3.95
N LEU A 42 -4.72 -15.85 -3.85
CA LEU A 42 -4.55 -14.63 -4.66
C LEU A 42 -3.17 -14.02 -4.47
N GLY A 43 -2.69 -13.92 -3.24
CA GLY A 43 -1.36 -13.41 -2.95
C GLY A 43 -0.27 -14.23 -3.62
N ARG A 44 -0.41 -15.54 -3.64
CA ARG A 44 0.55 -16.45 -4.32
C ARG A 44 0.52 -16.29 -5.83
N VAL A 45 -0.68 -16.22 -6.42
CA VAL A 45 -0.81 -15.94 -7.87
C VAL A 45 -0.22 -14.59 -8.21
N ALA A 46 -0.53 -13.57 -7.41
CA ALA A 46 -0.02 -12.20 -7.60
C ALA A 46 1.50 -12.12 -7.54
N LYS A 47 2.13 -12.95 -6.72
CA LYS A 47 3.59 -13.03 -6.61
C LYS A 47 4.23 -13.40 -7.95
N GLY A 48 3.60 -14.27 -8.72
CA GLY A 48 4.04 -14.63 -10.07
C GLY A 48 3.48 -13.70 -11.15
N ASN A 49 2.20 -13.38 -11.08
CA ASN A 49 1.50 -12.57 -12.08
C ASN A 49 0.37 -11.75 -11.45
N PRO A 50 0.64 -10.49 -11.07
CA PRO A 50 -0.38 -9.63 -10.45
C PRO A 50 -1.61 -9.42 -11.33
N ALA A 51 -1.44 -9.30 -12.64
CA ALA A 51 -2.56 -9.09 -13.57
C ALA A 51 -3.50 -10.29 -13.60
N GLN A 52 -2.97 -11.51 -13.57
CA GLN A 52 -3.78 -12.73 -13.50
C GLN A 52 -4.57 -12.78 -12.19
N ALA A 53 -3.94 -12.45 -11.07
CA ALA A 53 -4.63 -12.39 -9.79
C ALA A 53 -5.76 -11.34 -9.80
N ALA A 54 -5.54 -10.20 -10.45
CA ALA A 54 -6.55 -9.16 -10.60
C ALA A 54 -7.76 -9.65 -11.41
N GLU A 55 -7.54 -10.40 -12.48
CA GLU A 55 -8.63 -11.01 -13.26
C GLU A 55 -9.42 -12.01 -12.42
N ILE A 56 -8.74 -12.87 -11.69
CA ILE A 56 -9.37 -13.86 -10.81
C ILE A 56 -10.24 -13.16 -9.76
N LEU A 57 -9.71 -12.14 -9.10
CA LEU A 57 -10.47 -11.40 -8.09
C LEU A 57 -11.68 -10.70 -8.70
N SER A 58 -11.51 -10.01 -9.81
CA SER A 58 -12.59 -9.31 -10.51
C SER A 58 -13.72 -10.24 -10.94
N SER A 59 -13.40 -11.47 -11.30
CA SER A 59 -14.37 -12.49 -11.71
C SER A 59 -15.10 -13.15 -10.54
N ASN A 60 -14.64 -12.95 -9.31
CA ASN A 60 -15.15 -13.62 -8.12
C ASN A 60 -15.65 -12.66 -7.04
N THR A 61 -15.88 -11.40 -7.37
CA THR A 61 -16.31 -10.37 -6.40
C THR A 61 -17.65 -10.68 -5.73
N LEU A 62 -18.54 -11.39 -6.42
CA LEU A 62 -19.83 -11.80 -5.86
C LEU A 62 -19.71 -12.81 -4.70
N LEU A 63 -18.59 -13.50 -4.60
CA LEU A 63 -18.31 -14.49 -3.55
C LEU A 63 -17.73 -13.86 -2.28
N LEU A 64 -17.35 -12.59 -2.35
CA LEU A 64 -16.65 -11.88 -1.31
C LEU A 64 -17.47 -10.67 -0.82
N ASN A 65 -17.37 -10.36 0.47
CA ASN A 65 -17.84 -9.08 0.96
C ASN A 65 -16.83 -7.97 0.59
N LYS A 66 -17.24 -6.72 0.77
CA LYS A 66 -16.38 -5.56 0.40
C LYS A 66 -15.04 -5.55 1.14
N LYS A 67 -15.03 -5.98 2.40
CA LYS A 67 -13.81 -6.05 3.21
C LYS A 67 -12.84 -7.09 2.69
N GLN A 68 -13.35 -8.26 2.33
CA GLN A 68 -12.56 -9.36 1.77
C GLN A 68 -12.02 -8.99 0.39
N GLU A 69 -12.84 -8.36 -0.43
CA GLU A 69 -12.46 -7.85 -1.75
C GLU A 69 -11.32 -6.82 -1.62
N ALA A 70 -11.45 -5.87 -0.70
CA ALA A 70 -10.42 -4.87 -0.43
C ALA A 70 -9.09 -5.51 0.04
N GLN A 71 -9.16 -6.52 0.89
CA GLN A 71 -7.99 -7.28 1.32
C GLN A 71 -7.33 -8.01 0.16
N GLY A 72 -8.13 -8.59 -0.73
CA GLY A 72 -7.64 -9.23 -1.96
C GLY A 72 -6.88 -8.23 -2.85
N TRP A 73 -7.43 -7.06 -3.07
CA TRP A 73 -6.76 -6.00 -3.83
C TRP A 73 -5.48 -5.53 -3.17
N ALA A 74 -5.44 -5.43 -1.84
CA ALA A 74 -4.24 -5.06 -1.11
C ALA A 74 -3.11 -6.09 -1.31
N GLN A 75 -3.41 -7.38 -1.31
CA GLN A 75 -2.44 -8.43 -1.58
C GLN A 75 -1.87 -8.32 -3.01
N ILE A 76 -2.74 -8.11 -3.97
CA ILE A 76 -2.34 -7.94 -5.38
C ILE A 76 -1.49 -6.68 -5.54
N ALA A 77 -1.91 -5.57 -4.93
CA ALA A 77 -1.21 -4.30 -4.98
C ALA A 77 0.20 -4.39 -4.38
N LEU A 78 0.34 -5.09 -3.26
CA LEU A 78 1.63 -5.31 -2.63
C LEU A 78 2.60 -6.04 -3.56
N GLN A 79 2.17 -7.13 -4.15
CA GLN A 79 3.01 -7.91 -5.06
C GLN A 79 3.34 -7.12 -6.34
N ALA A 80 2.38 -6.39 -6.89
CA ALA A 80 2.58 -5.53 -8.04
C ALA A 80 3.58 -4.40 -7.73
N SER A 81 3.52 -3.83 -6.52
CA SER A 81 4.45 -2.79 -6.07
C SER A 81 5.87 -3.31 -5.95
N MET A 82 6.06 -4.49 -5.39
CA MET A 82 7.38 -5.14 -5.29
C MET A 82 7.99 -5.43 -6.66
N LYS A 83 7.15 -5.70 -7.65
CA LYS A 83 7.55 -5.90 -9.05
C LYS A 83 7.69 -4.58 -9.81
N LEU A 84 7.44 -3.46 -9.17
CA LEU A 84 7.43 -2.13 -9.79
C LEU A 84 6.47 -2.03 -10.99
N ALA A 85 5.38 -2.79 -10.95
CA ALA A 85 4.37 -2.76 -12.00
C ALA A 85 3.60 -1.43 -11.99
N PRO A 86 3.38 -0.80 -13.14
CA PRO A 86 2.67 0.49 -13.19
C PRO A 86 1.21 0.38 -12.75
N GLU A 87 0.60 -0.79 -12.83
CA GLU A 87 -0.78 -1.05 -12.42
C GLU A 87 -0.95 -1.10 -10.89
N ALA A 88 0.14 -1.16 -10.12
CA ALA A 88 0.09 -1.26 -8.67
C ALA A 88 -0.76 -0.16 -8.04
N VAL A 89 -0.67 1.07 -8.52
CA VAL A 89 -1.44 2.20 -8.02
C VAL A 89 -2.95 1.99 -8.17
N ASP A 90 -3.39 1.41 -9.27
CA ASP A 90 -4.81 1.11 -9.49
C ASP A 90 -5.32 0.05 -8.53
N TYR A 91 -4.51 -0.95 -8.24
CA TYR A 91 -4.83 -1.98 -7.27
C TYR A 91 -4.92 -1.41 -5.85
N TRP A 92 -4.04 -0.47 -5.49
CA TRP A 92 -4.13 0.23 -4.21
C TRP A 92 -5.39 1.09 -4.08
N ARG A 93 -5.81 1.74 -5.17
CA ARG A 93 -7.09 2.48 -5.19
C ARG A 93 -8.27 1.55 -4.93
N LYS A 94 -8.27 0.38 -5.53
CA LYS A 94 -9.32 -0.64 -5.32
C LYS A 94 -9.28 -1.23 -3.91
N ALA A 95 -8.11 -1.34 -3.31
CA ALA A 95 -7.95 -1.79 -1.93
C ALA A 95 -8.50 -0.78 -0.91
N GLY A 96 -8.54 0.50 -1.25
CA GLY A 96 -9.09 1.55 -0.40
C GLY A 96 -8.45 1.59 0.99
N ASN A 97 -9.26 1.46 2.02
CA ASN A 97 -8.84 1.50 3.43
C ASN A 97 -8.62 0.11 4.04
N ALA A 98 -8.31 -0.91 3.23
CA ALA A 98 -8.01 -2.23 3.74
C ALA A 98 -6.87 -2.16 4.78
N PRO A 99 -6.95 -2.95 5.88
CA PRO A 99 -5.86 -3.01 6.84
C PRO A 99 -4.58 -3.51 6.18
N LEU A 100 -3.46 -2.82 6.43
CA LEU A 100 -2.17 -3.12 5.83
C LEU A 100 -1.12 -3.41 6.90
N SER A 101 -0.13 -4.23 6.55
CA SER A 101 1.11 -4.34 7.31
C SER A 101 1.91 -3.04 7.22
N LEU A 102 2.90 -2.87 8.08
CA LEU A 102 3.81 -1.71 8.00
C LEU A 102 4.46 -1.62 6.63
N GLU A 103 4.89 -2.75 6.10
CA GLU A 103 5.46 -2.85 4.75
C GLU A 103 4.44 -2.47 3.67
N GLY A 104 3.19 -2.92 3.82
CA GLY A 104 2.10 -2.57 2.90
C GLY A 104 1.86 -1.09 2.80
N HIS A 105 1.83 -0.38 3.93
CA HIS A 105 1.69 1.08 3.96
C HIS A 105 2.81 1.78 3.17
N GLN A 106 4.04 1.33 3.35
CA GLN A 106 5.20 1.93 2.67
C GLN A 106 5.16 1.70 1.16
N TRP A 107 4.85 0.49 0.72
CA TRP A 107 4.74 0.18 -0.70
C TRP A 107 3.60 0.93 -1.38
N LYS A 108 2.48 1.11 -0.69
CA LYS A 108 1.35 1.91 -1.17
C LYS A 108 1.78 3.35 -1.49
N ILE A 109 2.47 3.99 -0.57
CA ILE A 109 2.95 5.36 -0.77
C ILE A 109 3.95 5.43 -1.92
N ARG A 110 4.89 4.50 -1.99
CA ARG A 110 5.87 4.45 -3.08
C ARG A 110 5.19 4.31 -4.45
N ALA A 111 4.20 3.45 -4.54
CA ALA A 111 3.42 3.29 -5.78
C ALA A 111 2.66 4.58 -6.14
N ALA A 112 2.05 5.22 -5.16
CA ALA A 112 1.33 6.48 -5.35
C ALA A 112 2.26 7.61 -5.80
N LEU A 113 3.44 7.72 -5.21
CA LEU A 113 4.45 8.72 -5.59
C LEU A 113 4.93 8.51 -7.03
N ARG A 114 5.19 7.28 -7.42
CA ARG A 114 5.61 6.95 -8.80
C ARG A 114 4.57 7.30 -9.83
N ALA A 115 3.29 7.15 -9.47
CA ALA A 115 2.17 7.47 -10.35
C ALA A 115 1.79 8.97 -10.30
N GLY A 116 2.34 9.73 -9.37
CA GLY A 116 1.95 11.12 -9.16
C GLY A 116 0.54 11.29 -8.59
N ASP A 117 0.02 10.26 -7.93
CA ASP A 117 -1.31 10.29 -7.31
C ASP A 117 -1.24 10.88 -5.90
N TRP A 118 -1.28 12.19 -5.81
CA TRP A 118 -1.16 12.92 -4.56
C TRP A 118 -2.32 12.67 -3.59
N LYS A 119 -3.53 12.41 -4.10
CA LYS A 119 -4.66 12.01 -3.26
C LYS A 119 -4.39 10.70 -2.54
N LEU A 120 -3.83 9.73 -3.25
CA LEU A 120 -3.50 8.44 -2.67
C LEU A 120 -2.32 8.54 -1.70
N VAL A 121 -1.34 9.40 -1.98
CA VAL A 121 -0.24 9.70 -1.04
C VAL A 121 -0.81 10.23 0.27
N LYS A 122 -1.67 11.23 0.21
CA LYS A 122 -2.30 11.82 1.40
C LYS A 122 -3.09 10.78 2.20
N GLN A 123 -3.99 10.07 1.54
CA GLN A 123 -4.80 9.03 2.17
C GLN A 123 -3.92 7.95 2.80
N GLY A 124 -2.89 7.52 2.10
CA GLY A 124 -2.00 6.48 2.57
C GLY A 124 -1.18 6.88 3.79
N VAL A 125 -0.66 8.10 3.83
CA VAL A 125 0.09 8.59 5.00
C VAL A 125 -0.84 8.80 6.20
N GLU A 126 -2.02 9.36 5.98
CA GLU A 126 -3.00 9.56 7.05
C GLU A 126 -3.49 8.23 7.65
N ALA A 127 -3.52 7.17 6.87
CA ALA A 127 -3.90 5.83 7.32
C ALA A 127 -2.76 5.08 8.03
N MET A 128 -1.53 5.58 7.99
CA MET A 128 -0.40 4.95 8.65
C MET A 128 -0.55 4.96 10.18
N PRO A 129 -0.11 3.88 10.85
CA PRO A 129 -0.02 3.92 12.31
C PRO A 129 1.02 4.97 12.77
N PRO A 130 0.88 5.53 13.98
CA PRO A 130 1.75 6.60 14.48
C PRO A 130 3.24 6.26 14.41
N ALA A 131 3.60 5.00 14.63
CA ALA A 131 4.99 4.54 14.56
C ALA A 131 5.65 4.79 13.20
N LEU A 132 4.90 4.73 12.11
CA LEU A 132 5.39 5.07 10.78
C LEU A 132 5.18 6.55 10.45
N ARG A 133 4.02 7.08 10.79
CA ARG A 133 3.62 8.43 10.43
C ARG A 133 4.56 9.50 10.99
N ASP A 134 5.16 9.24 12.14
CA ASP A 134 6.08 10.17 12.82
C ASP A 134 7.45 10.24 12.15
N ASP A 135 7.75 9.37 11.21
CA ASP A 135 8.97 9.45 10.42
C ASP A 135 8.93 10.67 9.50
N ALA A 136 10.03 11.42 9.48
CA ALA A 136 10.16 12.64 8.68
C ALA A 136 9.87 12.42 7.19
N ALA A 137 10.20 11.25 6.66
CA ALA A 137 9.93 10.91 5.26
C ALA A 137 8.43 11.01 4.94
N TRP A 138 7.59 10.41 5.75
CA TRP A 138 6.16 10.39 5.50
C TRP A 138 5.50 11.74 5.78
N THR A 139 5.98 12.45 6.80
CA THR A 139 5.56 13.84 7.05
C THR A 139 5.87 14.74 5.86
N TYR A 140 7.05 14.62 5.28
CA TYR A 140 7.45 15.36 4.09
C TYR A 140 6.49 15.08 2.91
N TRP A 141 6.24 13.83 2.60
CA TRP A 141 5.37 13.45 1.49
C TRP A 141 3.92 13.86 1.70
N LEU A 142 3.43 13.82 2.95
CA LEU A 142 2.10 14.35 3.27
C LEU A 142 2.03 15.85 3.02
N ALA A 143 3.05 16.60 3.42
CA ALA A 143 3.13 18.03 3.17
C ALA A 143 3.14 18.35 1.66
N ARG A 144 3.89 17.55 0.87
CA ARG A 144 3.89 17.69 -0.59
C ARG A 144 2.49 17.43 -1.18
N ALA A 145 1.80 16.43 -0.69
CA ALA A 145 0.43 16.13 -1.14
C ALA A 145 -0.55 17.26 -0.78
N LEU A 146 -0.44 17.83 0.41
CA LEU A 146 -1.26 18.96 0.83
C LEU A 146 -0.98 20.21 -0.06
N ARG A 147 0.26 20.45 -0.41
CA ARG A 147 0.64 21.52 -1.32
C ARG A 147 0.00 21.37 -2.69
N GLU A 148 -0.01 20.16 -3.22
CA GLU A 148 -0.65 19.84 -4.51
C GLU A 148 -2.16 20.04 -4.47
N GLU A 149 -2.79 19.90 -3.30
CA GLU A 149 -4.21 20.23 -3.08
C GLU A 149 -4.47 21.74 -2.88
N GLY A 150 -3.43 22.56 -2.87
CA GLY A 150 -3.54 24.00 -2.61
C GLY A 150 -3.55 24.39 -1.13
N LYS A 151 -3.36 23.45 -0.23
CA LYS A 151 -3.33 23.67 1.23
C LYS A 151 -1.93 24.02 1.71
N ARG A 152 -1.42 25.17 1.24
CA ARG A 152 -0.03 25.59 1.49
C ARG A 152 0.28 25.82 2.95
N ASP A 153 -0.64 26.43 3.71
CA ASP A 153 -0.41 26.73 5.13
C ASP A 153 -0.25 25.46 5.96
N GLU A 154 -1.13 24.48 5.75
CA GLU A 154 -1.03 23.16 6.39
C GLU A 154 0.26 22.44 5.98
N ALA A 155 0.62 22.49 4.71
CA ALA A 155 1.86 21.91 4.21
C ALA A 155 3.09 22.56 4.87
N ASN A 156 3.11 23.88 4.99
CA ASN A 156 4.21 24.60 5.61
C ASN A 156 4.37 24.25 7.10
N VAL A 157 3.27 24.08 7.84
CA VAL A 157 3.30 23.63 9.24
C VAL A 157 4.01 22.28 9.35
N LEU A 158 3.66 21.32 8.49
CA LEU A 158 4.30 20.01 8.47
C LEU A 158 5.78 20.10 8.07
N MET A 159 6.11 20.90 7.05
CA MET A 159 7.50 21.10 6.63
C MET A 159 8.35 21.68 7.77
N GLN A 160 7.81 22.67 8.49
CA GLN A 160 8.49 23.26 9.64
C GLN A 160 8.73 22.26 10.77
N SER A 161 7.80 21.33 10.97
CA SER A 161 7.92 20.32 12.02
C SER A 161 9.12 19.39 11.84
N ILE A 162 9.57 19.20 10.60
CA ILE A 162 10.72 18.33 10.27
C ILE A 162 11.96 19.10 9.81
N ALA A 163 11.83 20.39 9.54
CA ALA A 163 12.92 21.22 9.00
C ALA A 163 14.15 21.31 9.91
N SER A 164 13.94 21.20 11.23
CA SER A 164 15.03 21.22 12.20
C SER A 164 15.80 19.88 12.29
N GLN A 165 15.29 18.84 11.66
CA GLN A 165 15.95 17.52 11.68
C GLN A 165 17.16 17.51 10.75
N THR A 166 18.23 16.90 11.19
CA THR A 166 19.50 16.82 10.44
C THR A 166 19.54 15.65 9.46
N ASN A 167 18.40 15.22 8.98
CA ASN A 167 18.30 14.16 7.98
C ASN A 167 17.94 14.73 6.60
N PHE A 168 17.96 13.87 5.60
CA PHE A 168 17.66 14.23 4.20
C PHE A 168 16.30 14.93 4.06
N TYR A 169 15.26 14.45 4.72
CA TYR A 169 13.91 15.04 4.60
C TYR A 169 13.79 16.37 5.34
N GLY A 170 14.52 16.56 6.43
CA GLY A 170 14.62 17.86 7.09
C GLY A 170 15.23 18.91 6.17
N GLN A 171 16.28 18.55 5.44
CA GLN A 171 16.90 19.43 4.45
C GLN A 171 15.97 19.74 3.28
N LEU A 172 15.28 18.74 2.75
CA LEU A 172 14.29 18.97 1.71
C LEU A 172 13.16 19.90 2.17
N ALA A 173 12.72 19.76 3.42
CA ALA A 173 11.69 20.62 3.99
C ALA A 173 12.16 22.08 4.08
N LEU A 174 13.41 22.31 4.46
CA LEU A 174 14.00 23.64 4.47
C LEU A 174 14.01 24.27 3.07
N GLU A 175 14.41 23.50 2.07
CA GLU A 175 14.42 23.96 0.67
C GLU A 175 13.01 24.32 0.20
N GLU A 176 12.01 23.48 0.51
CA GLU A 176 10.62 23.72 0.13
C GLU A 176 10.02 24.94 0.83
N LEU A 177 10.49 25.27 2.03
CA LEU A 177 10.11 26.49 2.75
C LEU A 177 10.83 27.73 2.22
N GLY A 178 11.77 27.58 1.28
CA GLY A 178 12.58 28.69 0.75
C GLY A 178 13.65 29.18 1.71
N GLN A 179 13.94 28.43 2.76
CA GLN A 179 15.01 28.75 3.70
C GLN A 179 16.34 28.28 3.14
N LYS A 180 17.34 29.14 3.15
CA LYS A 180 18.68 28.75 2.72
C LYS A 180 19.28 27.78 3.72
N ILE A 181 19.82 26.68 3.22
CA ILE A 181 20.61 25.76 4.01
C ILE A 181 21.87 26.53 4.46
N THR A 182 21.98 26.82 5.74
CA THR A 182 23.19 27.34 6.31
C THR A 182 24.16 26.17 6.48
N ILE A 183 25.12 26.06 5.57
CA ILE A 183 26.25 25.16 5.74
C ILE A 183 27.05 25.71 6.90
N PRO A 184 27.26 24.97 8.01
CA PRO A 184 28.14 25.45 9.07
C PRO A 184 29.50 25.75 8.47
N PRO A 185 30.12 26.88 8.82
CA PRO A 185 31.42 27.21 8.29
C PRO A 185 32.38 26.09 8.59
N ARG A 186 33.06 25.57 7.57
CA ARG A 186 34.11 24.61 7.76
C ARG A 186 35.08 25.18 8.77
N ALA A 187 35.32 24.44 9.85
CA ALA A 187 36.39 24.79 10.77
C ALA A 187 37.66 24.94 9.92
N THR A 188 38.20 26.14 9.90
CA THR A 188 39.50 26.36 9.28
C THR A 188 40.52 25.48 9.96
N PRO A 189 41.23 24.64 9.22
CA PRO A 189 42.29 23.83 9.83
C PRO A 189 43.34 24.81 10.39
N VAL A 190 43.63 24.63 11.68
CA VAL A 190 44.71 25.38 12.36
C VAL A 190 46.03 24.83 11.89
#